data_e3e13be9b154bc531ee2b6ce2ef32c5c
#
_entry.id   e3e13be9b154bc531ee2b6ce2ef32c5c
#
_cell.length_a   1.000
_cell.length_b   1.000
_cell.length_c   1.000
_cell.angle_alpha   90.00
_cell.angle_beta   90.00
_cell.angle_gamma   90.00
#
_symmetry.space_group_name_H-M   'P 1'
#
loop_
_entity.id
_entity.type
_entity.pdbx_description
1 polymer ?
#
loop_
_entity_poly.entity_id
_entity_poly.type
_entity_poly.pdbx_seq_one_letter_code
_entity_poly.pdbx_strand_id
1 'polypeptide(L)'
;KNILFYNKSNFDQRLDSLIEINIYRLTQEAINNAIKYADSTHIIVQLSHSSDLLSITIDDNGKGFDTVAAEKKRNSESGMGLLFMKERIQYVNGRVFINSIPNEGTRITFNIPI
;
A
#
# COMPACT_ATOMS: atom_id res chain seq x y z
N LYS A 1 -1.80 -11.84 14.40
CA LYS A 1 -2.19 -11.29 13.09
C LYS A 1 -1.56 -12.11 11.99
N ASN A 2 -2.35 -12.38 10.95
CA ASN A 2 -1.89 -13.17 9.83
C ASN A 2 -1.56 -12.25 8.65
N ILE A 3 -0.33 -12.37 8.14
CA ILE A 3 0.09 -11.66 6.94
C ILE A 3 0.40 -12.71 5.89
N LEU A 4 -0.33 -12.66 4.77
CA LEU A 4 -0.15 -13.59 3.66
C LEU A 4 0.40 -12.82 2.47
N PHE A 5 1.34 -13.43 1.77
CA PHE A 5 1.94 -12.85 0.58
C PHE A 5 1.76 -13.77 -0.62
N TYR A 6 1.27 -13.21 -1.73
CA TYR A 6 1.09 -13.92 -2.99
C TYR A 6 1.79 -13.20 -4.12
N ASN A 7 2.69 -13.91 -4.81
CA ASN A 7 3.28 -13.43 -6.06
C ASN A 7 2.52 -14.07 -7.22
N LYS A 8 1.47 -13.41 -7.66
CA LYS A 8 0.54 -13.99 -8.65
C LYS A 8 1.15 -14.22 -10.02
N SER A 9 2.17 -13.46 -10.36
CA SER A 9 2.80 -13.52 -11.69
C SER A 9 4.16 -14.19 -11.66
N ASN A 10 4.55 -14.80 -10.53
CA ASN A 10 5.89 -15.36 -10.32
C ASN A 10 7.00 -14.38 -10.69
N PHE A 11 6.80 -13.10 -10.31
CA PHE A 11 7.75 -12.05 -10.62
C PHE A 11 9.05 -12.29 -9.83
N ASP A 12 10.16 -12.42 -10.55
CA ASP A 12 11.46 -12.72 -9.96
C ASP A 12 12.59 -11.82 -10.48
N GLN A 13 12.25 -10.79 -11.25
CA GLN A 13 13.23 -9.89 -11.83
C GLN A 13 13.76 -8.91 -10.79
N ARG A 14 15.05 -8.56 -10.93
CA ARG A 14 15.60 -7.45 -10.18
C ARG A 14 15.23 -6.15 -10.88
N LEU A 15 14.90 -5.16 -10.09
CA LEU A 15 14.56 -3.82 -10.56
C LEU A 15 15.66 -2.84 -10.17
N ASP A 16 15.58 -1.63 -10.70
CA ASP A 16 16.44 -0.53 -10.27
C ASP A 16 16.35 -0.40 -8.75
N SER A 17 17.51 -0.16 -8.11
CA SER A 17 17.57 -0.10 -6.64
C SER A 17 16.68 1.00 -6.06
N LEU A 18 16.50 2.12 -6.78
CA LEU A 18 15.58 3.16 -6.34
C LEU A 18 14.13 2.65 -6.30
N ILE A 19 13.75 1.87 -7.30
CA ILE A 19 12.40 1.28 -7.34
C ILE A 19 12.24 0.27 -6.20
N GLU A 20 13.21 -0.61 -6.01
CA GLU A 20 13.13 -1.65 -4.97
C GLU A 20 13.03 -1.05 -3.57
N ILE A 21 13.83 -0.03 -3.25
CA ILE A 21 13.78 0.58 -1.91
C ILE A 21 12.44 1.31 -1.68
N ASN A 22 11.88 1.93 -2.71
CA ASN A 22 10.61 2.60 -2.57
C ASN A 22 9.46 1.62 -2.42
N ILE A 23 9.48 0.50 -3.14
CA ILE A 23 8.51 -0.58 -2.96
C ILE A 23 8.55 -1.09 -1.52
N TYR A 24 9.75 -1.34 -0.99
CA TYR A 24 9.92 -1.81 0.38
C TYR A 24 9.29 -0.84 1.38
N ARG A 25 9.60 0.44 1.25
CA ARG A 25 9.10 1.46 2.20
C ARG A 25 7.60 1.68 2.08
N LEU A 26 7.06 1.68 0.87
CA LEU A 26 5.63 1.83 0.63
C LEU A 26 4.85 0.64 1.23
N THR A 27 5.32 -0.58 0.96
CA THR A 27 4.68 -1.78 1.49
C THR A 27 4.75 -1.81 3.01
N GLN A 28 5.90 -1.47 3.58
CA GLN A 28 6.08 -1.41 5.02
C GLN A 28 5.11 -0.41 5.66
N GLU A 29 4.96 0.78 5.06
CA GLU A 29 4.04 1.80 5.59
C GLU A 29 2.59 1.33 5.55
N ALA A 30 2.18 0.69 4.44
CA ALA A 30 0.83 0.18 4.31
C ALA A 30 0.53 -0.91 5.35
N ILE A 31 1.47 -1.82 5.57
CA ILE A 31 1.33 -2.89 6.56
C ILE A 31 1.30 -2.30 7.97
N ASN A 32 2.19 -1.35 8.27
CA ASN A 32 2.21 -0.71 9.58
C ASN A 32 0.91 0.02 9.88
N ASN A 33 0.33 0.69 8.89
CA ASN A 33 -0.96 1.35 9.06
C ASN A 33 -2.06 0.35 9.35
N ALA A 34 -2.07 -0.79 8.67
CA ALA A 34 -3.05 -1.83 8.92
C ALA A 34 -2.92 -2.39 10.34
N ILE A 35 -1.71 -2.55 10.84
CA ILE A 35 -1.46 -3.06 12.19
C ILE A 35 -1.84 -2.03 13.24
N LYS A 36 -1.40 -0.76 13.07
CA LYS A 36 -1.54 0.27 14.11
C LYS A 36 -2.94 0.86 14.19
N TYR A 37 -3.55 1.14 13.04
CA TYR A 37 -4.75 1.99 12.98
C TYR A 37 -5.99 1.24 12.55
N ALA A 38 -5.85 0.21 11.73
CA ALA A 38 -6.99 -0.52 11.21
C ALA A 38 -7.45 -1.67 12.12
N ASP A 39 -6.64 -2.02 13.11
CA ASP A 39 -6.95 -3.14 14.03
C ASP A 39 -7.22 -4.43 13.25
N SER A 40 -6.43 -4.67 12.22
CA SER A 40 -6.63 -5.80 11.30
C SER A 40 -6.18 -7.10 11.92
N THR A 41 -6.91 -8.18 11.65
CA THR A 41 -6.49 -9.53 12.00
C THR A 41 -5.82 -10.25 10.82
N HIS A 42 -6.16 -9.84 9.59
CA HIS A 42 -5.62 -10.45 8.36
C HIS A 42 -5.17 -9.36 7.42
N ILE A 43 -3.97 -9.52 6.86
CA ILE A 43 -3.41 -8.64 5.85
C ILE A 43 -2.93 -9.50 4.71
N ILE A 44 -3.35 -9.17 3.48
CA ILE A 44 -2.96 -9.91 2.28
C ILE A 44 -2.20 -8.97 1.36
N VAL A 45 -0.97 -9.33 1.03
CA VAL A 45 -0.12 -8.60 0.10
C VAL A 45 -0.05 -9.42 -1.19
N GLN A 46 -0.42 -8.80 -2.31
CA GLN A 46 -0.41 -9.47 -3.61
C GLN A 46 0.45 -8.68 -4.59
N LEU A 47 1.29 -9.40 -5.31
CA LEU A 47 2.15 -8.86 -6.34
C LEU A 47 1.70 -9.38 -7.70
N SER A 48 1.44 -8.48 -8.63
CA SER A 48 1.09 -8.81 -10.02
C SER A 48 2.00 -8.03 -10.96
N HIS A 49 2.32 -8.64 -12.10
CA HIS A 49 3.22 -8.06 -13.07
C HIS A 49 2.66 -8.24 -14.47
N SER A 50 2.64 -7.17 -15.24
CA SER A 50 2.48 -7.21 -16.70
C SER A 50 3.77 -6.71 -17.33
N SER A 51 3.84 -6.64 -18.66
CA SER A 51 5.10 -6.35 -19.35
C SER A 51 5.78 -5.05 -18.91
N ASP A 52 5.00 -4.04 -18.53
CA ASP A 52 5.49 -2.70 -18.23
C ASP A 52 4.96 -2.14 -16.91
N LEU A 53 4.23 -2.94 -16.14
CA LEU A 53 3.62 -2.48 -14.90
C LEU A 53 3.73 -3.51 -13.79
N LEU A 54 4.17 -3.06 -12.63
CA LEU A 54 4.16 -3.84 -11.40
C LEU A 54 3.05 -3.30 -10.51
N SER A 55 2.16 -4.18 -10.05
CA SER A 55 1.07 -3.81 -9.14
C SER A 55 1.23 -4.54 -7.82
N ILE A 56 1.18 -3.79 -6.72
CA ILE A 56 1.24 -4.33 -5.37
C ILE A 56 -0.02 -3.90 -4.66
N THR A 57 -0.78 -4.88 -4.16
CA THR A 57 -2.03 -4.63 -3.46
C THR A 57 -1.92 -5.12 -2.03
N ILE A 58 -2.26 -4.27 -1.07
CA ILE A 58 -2.29 -4.62 0.34
C ILE A 58 -3.73 -4.48 0.82
N ASP A 59 -4.34 -5.61 1.15
CA ASP A 59 -5.70 -5.69 1.67
C ASP A 59 -5.68 -6.01 3.15
N ASP A 60 -6.45 -5.27 3.94
CA ASP A 60 -6.69 -5.61 5.34
C ASP A 60 -8.19 -5.67 5.62
N ASN A 61 -8.55 -6.42 6.66
CA ASN A 61 -9.92 -6.58 7.12
C ASN A 61 -10.22 -5.72 8.36
N GLY A 62 -9.53 -4.61 8.51
CA GLY A 62 -9.64 -3.77 9.69
C GLY A 62 -10.83 -2.83 9.67
N LYS A 63 -10.70 -1.77 10.46
CA LYS A 63 -11.79 -0.79 10.64
C LYS A 63 -12.08 0.06 9.42
N GLY A 64 -11.11 0.17 8.52
CA GLY A 64 -11.21 1.12 7.44
C GLY A 64 -11.21 2.57 7.94
N PHE A 65 -11.38 3.50 7.04
CA PHE A 65 -11.45 4.92 7.37
C PHE A 65 -12.11 5.69 6.22
N ASP A 66 -12.57 6.90 6.54
CA ASP A 66 -13.05 7.83 5.53
C ASP A 66 -11.83 8.52 4.91
N THR A 67 -11.55 8.25 3.64
CA THR A 67 -10.39 8.79 2.96
C THR A 67 -10.42 10.32 2.85
N VAL A 68 -11.60 10.91 2.69
CA VAL A 68 -11.73 12.37 2.63
C VAL A 68 -11.41 12.98 3.98
N ALA A 69 -11.94 12.42 5.05
CA ALA A 69 -11.66 12.90 6.41
C ALA A 69 -10.17 12.73 6.75
N ALA A 70 -9.56 11.63 6.33
CA ALA A 70 -8.14 11.36 6.58
C ALA A 70 -7.24 12.38 5.88
N GLU A 71 -7.58 12.79 4.65
CA GLU A 71 -6.82 13.81 3.95
C GLU A 71 -6.90 15.17 4.65
N LYS A 72 -8.03 15.51 5.24
CA LYS A 72 -8.19 16.74 6.00
C LYS A 72 -7.37 16.76 7.30
N LYS A 73 -6.99 15.57 7.80
CA LYS A 73 -6.22 15.42 9.03
C LYS A 73 -4.73 15.23 8.75
N ARG A 74 -4.17 16.00 7.86
CA ARG A 74 -2.76 15.85 7.43
C ARG A 74 -1.75 15.90 8.58
N ASN A 75 -2.10 16.56 9.67
CA ASN A 75 -1.21 16.69 10.83
C ASN A 75 -1.36 15.53 11.83
N SER A 76 -2.28 14.60 11.58
CA SER A 76 -2.41 13.39 12.39
C SER A 76 -1.50 12.31 11.83
N GLU A 77 -1.15 11.31 12.64
CA GLU A 77 -0.29 10.21 12.20
C GLU A 77 -0.87 9.46 11.01
N SER A 78 -2.19 9.20 11.00
CA SER A 78 -2.82 8.50 9.89
C SER A 78 -2.80 9.33 8.61
N GLY A 79 -3.01 10.64 8.70
CA GLY A 79 -2.92 11.54 7.56
C GLY A 79 -1.51 11.65 7.01
N MET A 80 -0.51 11.63 7.88
CA MET A 80 0.90 11.68 7.48
C MET A 80 1.31 10.41 6.74
N GLY A 81 0.80 9.24 7.14
CA GLY A 81 1.07 7.99 6.44
C GLY A 81 0.55 7.99 5.00
N LEU A 82 -0.65 8.51 4.78
CA LEU A 82 -1.21 8.64 3.44
C LEU A 82 -0.40 9.62 2.60
N LEU A 83 -0.02 10.76 3.17
CA LEU A 83 0.81 11.74 2.48
C LEU A 83 2.18 11.15 2.12
N PHE A 84 2.80 10.43 3.03
CA PHE A 84 4.06 9.73 2.80
C PHE A 84 3.96 8.82 1.58
N MET A 85 2.91 8.00 1.49
CA MET A 85 2.73 7.08 0.37
C MET A 85 2.54 7.83 -0.95
N LYS A 86 1.73 8.90 -0.95
CA LYS A 86 1.48 9.70 -2.14
C LYS A 86 2.74 10.40 -2.64
N GLU A 87 3.58 10.89 -1.75
CA GLU A 87 4.83 11.54 -2.13
C GLU A 87 5.87 10.52 -2.62
N ARG A 88 6.01 9.42 -1.89
CA ARG A 88 7.05 8.43 -2.20
C ARG A 88 6.80 7.70 -3.51
N ILE A 89 5.54 7.42 -3.84
CA ILE A 89 5.22 6.73 -5.09
C ILE A 89 5.62 7.55 -6.32
N GLN A 90 5.68 8.86 -6.19
CA GLN A 90 6.09 9.74 -7.29
C GLN A 90 7.57 9.58 -7.65
N TYR A 91 8.41 9.16 -6.71
CA TYR A 91 9.83 8.94 -6.96
C TYR A 91 10.07 7.82 -7.98
N VAL A 92 9.11 6.95 -8.16
CA VAL A 92 9.20 5.83 -9.13
C VAL A 92 8.16 5.96 -10.24
N ASN A 93 7.62 7.16 -10.42
CA ASN A 93 6.61 7.47 -11.43
C ASN A 93 5.36 6.59 -11.32
N GLY A 94 5.06 6.15 -10.12
CA GLY A 94 3.94 5.28 -9.86
C GLY A 94 2.69 6.03 -9.45
N ARG A 95 1.64 5.25 -9.17
CA ARG A 95 0.37 5.77 -8.67
C ARG A 95 -0.09 4.92 -7.48
N VAL A 96 -0.74 5.58 -6.52
CA VAL A 96 -1.34 4.89 -5.38
C VAL A 96 -2.85 5.09 -5.41
N PHE A 97 -3.57 4.01 -5.16
CA PHE A 97 -5.02 4.00 -5.05
C PHE A 97 -5.38 3.47 -3.67
N ILE A 98 -6.19 4.22 -2.94
CA ILE A 98 -6.58 3.86 -1.58
C ILE A 98 -8.10 3.76 -1.55
N ASN A 99 -8.60 2.55 -1.32
CA ASN A 99 -10.01 2.27 -1.16
C ASN A 99 -10.23 1.81 0.27
N SER A 100 -10.92 2.62 1.05
CA SER A 100 -11.22 2.30 2.43
C SER A 100 -12.65 2.69 2.73
N ILE A 101 -13.35 1.78 3.42
CA ILE A 101 -14.73 2.00 3.83
C ILE A 101 -14.77 1.72 5.32
N PRO A 102 -15.30 2.65 6.14
CA PRO A 102 -15.38 2.42 7.58
C PRO A 102 -16.03 1.08 7.91
N ASN A 103 -15.40 0.32 8.79
CA ASN A 103 -15.81 -1.01 9.25
C ASN A 103 -15.73 -2.13 8.21
N GLU A 104 -15.17 -1.88 7.02
CA GLU A 104 -15.05 -2.91 5.96
C GLU A 104 -13.61 -3.20 5.55
N GLY A 105 -12.65 -2.41 6.05
CA GLY A 105 -11.24 -2.62 5.76
C GLY A 105 -10.69 -1.65 4.73
N THR A 106 -9.45 -1.89 4.33
CA THR A 106 -8.72 -1.00 3.43
C THR A 106 -7.99 -1.80 2.37
N ARG A 107 -8.04 -1.32 1.12
CA ARG A 107 -7.21 -1.82 0.04
C ARG A 107 -6.33 -0.68 -0.47
N ILE A 108 -5.02 -0.91 -0.47
CA ILE A 108 -4.05 0.03 -1.02
C ILE A 108 -3.38 -0.64 -2.21
N THR A 109 -3.36 0.05 -3.35
CA THR A 109 -2.74 -0.46 -4.57
C THR A 109 -1.67 0.51 -5.03
N PHE A 110 -0.46 -0.01 -5.23
CA PHE A 110 0.65 0.72 -5.84
C PHE A 110 0.87 0.19 -7.25
N ASN A 111 0.77 1.05 -8.26
CA ASN A 111 1.07 0.73 -9.65
C ASN A 111 2.36 1.44 -10.05
N ILE A 112 3.36 0.68 -10.44
CA ILE A 112 4.70 1.18 -10.70
C ILE A 112 5.14 0.76 -12.10
N PRO A 113 5.45 1.73 -13.00
CA PRO A 113 5.99 1.38 -14.31
C PRO A 113 7.38 0.76 -14.18
N ILE A 114 7.63 -0.28 -14.95
CA ILE A 114 8.92 -0.96 -14.94
C ILE A 114 9.46 -1.22 -16.33
#